data_8be9ef4cfd4fc7110aff72280d9e0c41
#
_entry.id   8be9ef4cfd4fc7110aff72280d9e0c41
#
_cell.length_a   1.000
_cell.length_b   1.000
_cell.length_c   1.000
_cell.angle_alpha   90.00
_cell.angle_beta   90.00
_cell.angle_gamma   90.00
#
_symmetry.space_group_name_H-M   'P 1'
#
loop_
_entity.id
_entity.type
_entity.pdbx_description
1 polymer ?
#
loop_
_entity_poly.entity_id
_entity_poly.type
_entity_poly.pdbx_seq_one_letter_code
_entity_poly.pdbx_strand_id
1 'polypeptide(L)'
;ANDTGMSAGKNAGAKGTSAATGSNSTADPLVYDHSMELSYAENFAVDYYEGGYKLLTTRLNGDRILLVPKHQQAPKDAEALVSPSAEGEPGKLIVLQEPVKNLYLVASSVMDMFVQLDSMDAISMCGLKEEDWYIPAAKQAMKDGTLLYAGKYSQPDYELLLSQNCSMAIENSMIYHTPEVMEKLEEFGIPTLVEYSSYEEHPLGRVEWVRFFGALLDQEEKAD
;
A
#
# COMPACT_ATOMS: atom_id res chain seq x y z
N ALA A 1 -35.20 -18.05 71.79
CA ALA A 1 -36.38 -17.21 72.00
C ALA A 1 -36.33 -16.03 71.01
N ASN A 2 -37.20 -16.11 70.03
CA ASN A 2 -38.17 -15.10 69.60
C ASN A 2 -37.55 -13.73 69.17
N ASP A 3 -37.99 -13.04 68.21
CA ASP A 3 -39.22 -13.12 67.35
C ASP A 3 -39.14 -11.98 66.35
N THR A 4 -39.67 -12.23 65.20
CA THR A 4 -40.40 -11.36 64.26
C THR A 4 -40.13 -9.85 64.22
N GLY A 5 -40.13 -9.39 62.94
CA GLY A 5 -40.56 -8.05 62.61
C GLY A 5 -40.33 -7.65 61.17
N MET A 6 -41.30 -7.93 60.31
CA MET A 6 -41.53 -7.35 58.98
C MET A 6 -41.57 -5.80 59.04
N SER A 7 -41.07 -5.12 58.04
CA SER A 7 -41.90 -4.16 57.29
C SER A 7 -41.22 -3.57 56.09
N ALA A 8 -41.97 -3.53 55.03
CA ALA A 8 -41.74 -3.00 53.72
C ALA A 8 -41.52 -1.49 53.63
N GLY A 9 -40.89 -1.06 52.55
CA GLY A 9 -41.13 0.30 52.12
C GLY A 9 -40.18 0.83 51.05
N LYS A 10 -40.52 0.63 49.76
CA LYS A 10 -40.51 1.55 48.62
C LYS A 10 -39.19 2.27 48.21
N ASN A 11 -38.70 1.81 47.08
CA ASN A 11 -38.69 2.57 45.78
C ASN A 11 -37.98 3.92 45.73
N ALA A 12 -36.89 4.02 44.98
CA ALA A 12 -36.74 4.98 43.86
C ALA A 12 -35.35 4.97 43.26
N GLY A 13 -35.26 4.90 41.94
CA GLY A 13 -34.29 5.61 41.16
C GLY A 13 -33.08 4.84 40.63
N ALA A 14 -33.33 3.91 39.72
CA ALA A 14 -32.29 3.50 38.79
C ALA A 14 -31.93 4.64 37.88
N LYS A 15 -30.69 5.14 37.97
CA LYS A 15 -30.03 5.83 36.87
C LYS A 15 -29.09 4.82 36.22
N GLY A 16 -29.54 4.33 35.06
CA GLY A 16 -28.72 3.53 34.18
C GLY A 16 -27.56 4.33 33.66
N THR A 17 -26.37 3.94 34.04
CA THR A 17 -25.14 4.27 33.30
C THR A 17 -25.13 3.40 32.07
N SER A 18 -25.49 4.01 30.94
CA SER A 18 -25.26 3.46 29.61
C SER A 18 -23.77 3.21 29.46
N ALA A 19 -23.37 1.96 29.56
CA ALA A 19 -22.07 1.52 29.07
C ALA A 19 -22.07 1.73 27.56
N ALA A 20 -21.25 2.64 27.09
CA ALA A 20 -20.92 2.75 25.67
C ALA A 20 -20.29 1.42 25.26
N THR A 21 -21.08 0.58 24.64
CA THR A 21 -20.61 -0.55 23.86
C THR A 21 -19.77 0.03 22.74
N GLY A 22 -18.45 -0.06 22.89
CA GLY A 22 -17.52 0.14 21.79
C GLY A 22 -17.93 -0.82 20.66
N SER A 23 -18.45 -0.26 19.59
CA SER A 23 -18.71 -1.00 18.38
C SER A 23 -17.36 -1.51 17.87
N ASN A 24 -17.06 -2.78 18.10
CA ASN A 24 -16.14 -3.52 17.28
C ASN A 24 -16.78 -3.59 15.88
N SER A 25 -16.54 -2.57 15.05
CA SER A 25 -16.89 -2.65 13.64
C SER A 25 -15.93 -3.65 12.99
N THR A 26 -16.39 -4.88 12.89
CA THR A 26 -15.79 -5.84 12.00
C THR A 26 -16.05 -5.33 10.60
N ALA A 27 -15.00 -4.98 9.85
CA ALA A 27 -15.18 -4.60 8.46
C ALA A 27 -15.89 -5.74 7.72
N ASP A 28 -16.96 -5.39 7.01
CA ASP A 28 -17.73 -6.33 6.20
C ASP A 28 -16.88 -6.82 5.00
N PRO A 29 -17.24 -7.94 4.35
CA PRO A 29 -16.59 -8.39 3.13
C PRO A 29 -16.59 -7.30 2.06
N LEU A 30 -15.53 -7.21 1.28
CA LEU A 30 -15.44 -6.26 0.17
C LEU A 30 -16.50 -6.56 -0.88
N VAL A 31 -17.25 -5.53 -1.28
CA VAL A 31 -18.23 -5.61 -2.37
C VAL A 31 -17.60 -5.01 -3.61
N TYR A 32 -17.39 -5.85 -4.64
CA TYR A 32 -16.82 -5.43 -5.92
C TYR A 32 -17.73 -4.41 -6.61
N ASP A 33 -17.14 -3.36 -7.17
CA ASP A 33 -17.83 -2.33 -7.95
C ASP A 33 -17.47 -2.46 -9.44
N HIS A 34 -16.22 -2.12 -9.80
CA HIS A 34 -15.74 -2.19 -11.18
C HIS A 34 -14.23 -2.40 -11.23
N SER A 35 -13.71 -2.67 -12.43
CA SER A 35 -12.29 -2.72 -12.71
C SER A 35 -11.86 -1.57 -13.60
N MET A 36 -10.62 -1.12 -13.46
CA MET A 36 -9.99 -0.17 -14.38
C MET A 36 -9.94 -0.75 -15.78
N GLU A 37 -10.45 -0.01 -16.76
CA GLU A 37 -10.31 -0.40 -18.18
C GLU A 37 -8.90 -0.02 -18.66
N LEU A 38 -8.19 -0.99 -19.22
CA LEU A 38 -6.85 -0.83 -19.79
C LEU A 38 -6.91 -1.04 -21.29
N SER A 39 -6.16 -0.22 -22.04
CA SER A 39 -6.12 -0.29 -23.50
C SER A 39 -4.94 -1.09 -24.03
N TYR A 40 -3.82 -1.11 -23.33
CA TYR A 40 -2.55 -1.66 -23.81
C TYR A 40 -1.80 -2.48 -22.76
N ALA A 41 -1.91 -2.15 -21.48
CA ALA A 41 -1.20 -2.84 -20.42
C ALA A 41 -1.88 -4.18 -20.10
N GLU A 42 -1.07 -5.21 -19.93
CA GLU A 42 -1.52 -6.57 -19.63
C GLU A 42 -1.00 -7.08 -18.28
N ASN A 43 0.05 -6.46 -17.72
CA ASN A 43 0.76 -6.97 -16.56
C ASN A 43 0.25 -6.42 -15.23
N PHE A 44 -0.83 -5.61 -15.22
CA PHE A 44 -1.48 -5.20 -13.98
C PHE A 44 -3.01 -5.17 -14.10
N ALA A 45 -3.66 -5.05 -12.97
CA ALA A 45 -5.09 -4.77 -12.85
C ALA A 45 -5.35 -3.89 -11.64
N VAL A 46 -6.44 -3.14 -11.67
CA VAL A 46 -6.96 -2.38 -10.53
C VAL A 46 -8.46 -2.64 -10.42
N ASP A 47 -8.88 -3.18 -9.30
CA ASP A 47 -10.27 -3.43 -8.97
C ASP A 47 -10.72 -2.47 -7.86
N TYR A 48 -11.89 -1.88 -8.04
CA TYR A 48 -12.50 -0.94 -7.11
C TYR A 48 -13.64 -1.63 -6.37
N TYR A 49 -13.76 -1.31 -5.09
CA TYR A 49 -14.77 -1.88 -4.20
C TYR A 49 -15.56 -0.77 -3.51
N GLU A 50 -16.80 -1.08 -3.11
CA GLU A 50 -17.60 -0.15 -2.32
C GLU A 50 -16.85 0.32 -1.07
N GLY A 51 -17.10 1.57 -0.68
CA GLY A 51 -16.41 2.18 0.46
C GLY A 51 -15.03 2.74 0.13
N GLY A 52 -14.60 2.72 -1.15
CA GLY A 52 -13.37 3.32 -1.63
C GLY A 52 -12.14 2.44 -1.54
N TYR A 53 -12.29 1.15 -1.23
CA TYR A 53 -11.16 0.21 -1.27
C TYR A 53 -10.72 -0.05 -2.71
N LYS A 54 -9.42 -0.23 -2.90
CA LYS A 54 -8.82 -0.57 -4.20
C LYS A 54 -7.92 -1.77 -4.05
N LEU A 55 -7.95 -2.68 -5.02
CA LEU A 55 -7.07 -3.84 -5.07
C LEU A 55 -6.24 -3.76 -6.36
N LEU A 56 -4.96 -3.49 -6.20
CA LEU A 56 -4.00 -3.43 -7.29
C LEU A 56 -3.31 -4.79 -7.41
N THR A 57 -3.19 -5.31 -8.61
CA THR A 57 -2.59 -6.63 -8.88
C THR A 57 -1.46 -6.49 -9.88
N THR A 58 -0.28 -7.03 -9.58
CA THR A 58 0.77 -7.30 -10.56
C THR A 58 0.63 -8.74 -11.04
N ARG A 59 0.32 -8.92 -12.34
CA ARG A 59 -0.13 -10.23 -12.84
C ARG A 59 0.99 -11.24 -13.00
N LEU A 60 2.23 -10.79 -13.22
CA LEU A 60 3.36 -11.69 -13.46
C LEU A 60 3.73 -12.50 -12.22
N ASN A 61 3.74 -11.89 -11.05
CA ASN A 61 4.05 -12.57 -9.78
C ASN A 61 2.82 -12.82 -8.89
N GLY A 62 1.66 -12.30 -9.29
CA GLY A 62 0.40 -12.48 -8.56
C GLY A 62 0.27 -11.64 -7.27
N ASP A 63 1.22 -10.74 -7.01
CA ASP A 63 1.17 -9.88 -5.83
C ASP A 63 0.01 -8.89 -5.91
N ARG A 64 -0.57 -8.60 -4.75
CA ARG A 64 -1.70 -7.68 -4.62
C ARG A 64 -1.46 -6.65 -3.54
N ILE A 65 -1.94 -5.44 -3.80
CA ILE A 65 -1.96 -4.35 -2.83
C ILE A 65 -3.41 -4.01 -2.56
N LEU A 66 -3.85 -4.19 -1.32
CA LEU A 66 -5.12 -3.70 -0.84
C LEU A 66 -4.92 -2.30 -0.25
N LEU A 67 -5.48 -1.29 -0.89
CA LEU A 67 -5.55 0.06 -0.36
C LEU A 67 -6.78 0.20 0.52
N VAL A 68 -6.54 0.56 1.77
CA VAL A 68 -7.57 0.77 2.78
C VAL A 68 -7.83 2.27 2.90
N PRO A 69 -9.05 2.74 2.65
CA PRO A 69 -9.37 4.16 2.73
C PRO A 69 -9.07 4.74 4.12
N LYS A 70 -8.74 6.02 4.14
CA LYS A 70 -8.46 6.75 5.39
C LYS A 70 -9.60 6.56 6.40
N HIS A 71 -9.24 6.22 7.65
CA HIS A 71 -10.16 5.96 8.77
C HIS A 71 -10.99 4.67 8.65
N GLN A 72 -10.73 3.81 7.68
CA GLN A 72 -11.32 2.48 7.60
C GLN A 72 -10.32 1.40 8.04
N GLN A 73 -10.80 0.17 8.21
CA GLN A 73 -9.97 -0.99 8.57
C GLN A 73 -9.95 -1.98 7.43
N ALA A 74 -8.86 -2.73 7.29
CA ALA A 74 -8.82 -3.84 6.37
C ALA A 74 -9.88 -4.90 6.75
N PRO A 75 -10.55 -5.53 5.76
CA PRO A 75 -11.47 -6.61 6.02
C PRO A 75 -10.74 -7.80 6.66
N LYS A 76 -11.44 -8.56 7.50
CA LYS A 76 -10.84 -9.71 8.23
C LYS A 76 -10.40 -10.85 7.32
N ASP A 77 -11.05 -10.97 6.17
CA ASP A 77 -10.81 -11.99 5.16
C ASP A 77 -9.93 -11.46 4.00
N ALA A 78 -9.19 -10.37 4.24
CA ALA A 78 -8.30 -9.78 3.22
C ALA A 78 -7.32 -10.82 2.64
N GLU A 79 -6.86 -11.80 3.43
CA GLU A 79 -6.00 -12.88 2.95
C GLU A 79 -6.65 -13.73 1.84
N ALA A 80 -7.97 -13.79 1.78
CA ALA A 80 -8.69 -14.48 0.71
C ALA A 80 -8.54 -13.76 -0.66
N LEU A 81 -8.04 -12.52 -0.66
CA LEU A 81 -7.75 -11.75 -1.87
C LEU A 81 -6.43 -12.16 -2.55
N VAL A 82 -5.64 -13.06 -1.97
CA VAL A 82 -4.41 -13.58 -2.60
C VAL A 82 -4.78 -14.40 -3.84
N SER A 83 -4.08 -14.14 -4.93
CA SER A 83 -4.22 -14.90 -6.19
C SER A 83 -2.95 -15.67 -6.52
N PRO A 84 -3.06 -16.78 -7.26
CA PRO A 84 -1.89 -17.42 -7.86
C PRO A 84 -1.21 -16.47 -8.86
N SER A 85 0.11 -16.55 -8.96
CA SER A 85 0.88 -15.92 -10.04
C SER A 85 0.60 -16.61 -11.38
N ALA A 86 1.10 -16.03 -12.48
CA ALA A 86 1.06 -16.68 -13.80
C ALA A 86 1.77 -18.05 -13.82
N GLU A 87 2.71 -18.28 -12.90
CA GLU A 87 3.44 -19.54 -12.72
C GLU A 87 2.77 -20.49 -11.70
N GLY A 88 1.63 -20.07 -11.10
CA GLY A 88 0.85 -20.89 -10.18
C GLY A 88 1.28 -20.79 -8.71
N GLU A 89 2.36 -20.06 -8.39
CA GLU A 89 2.74 -19.77 -7.01
C GLU A 89 1.81 -18.70 -6.40
N PRO A 90 1.53 -18.77 -5.10
CA PRO A 90 0.71 -17.76 -4.46
C PRO A 90 1.45 -16.42 -4.42
N GLY A 91 0.82 -15.37 -4.97
CA GLY A 91 1.27 -14.00 -4.76
C GLY A 91 1.06 -13.57 -3.30
N LYS A 92 1.72 -12.51 -2.88
CA LYS A 92 1.53 -11.94 -1.54
C LYS A 92 0.46 -10.84 -1.55
N LEU A 93 -0.13 -10.61 -0.39
CA LEU A 93 -1.01 -9.47 -0.14
C LEU A 93 -0.27 -8.42 0.68
N ILE A 94 -0.17 -7.22 0.14
CA ILE A 94 0.31 -6.03 0.82
C ILE A 94 -0.92 -5.21 1.22
N VAL A 95 -1.04 -4.82 2.48
CA VAL A 95 -2.13 -3.96 2.94
C VAL A 95 -1.57 -2.59 3.30
N LEU A 96 -2.03 -1.54 2.63
CA LEU A 96 -1.59 -0.17 2.86
C LEU A 96 -2.78 0.72 3.23
N GLN A 97 -2.56 1.58 4.21
CA GLN A 97 -3.51 2.62 4.58
C GLN A 97 -3.30 3.87 3.73
N GLU A 98 -4.37 4.42 3.16
CA GLU A 98 -4.29 5.71 2.49
C GLU A 98 -4.19 6.89 3.47
N PRO A 99 -3.47 7.97 3.12
CA PRO A 99 -2.68 8.14 1.90
C PRO A 99 -1.34 7.40 1.96
N VAL A 100 -0.94 6.78 0.85
CA VAL A 100 0.35 6.07 0.75
C VAL A 100 1.49 7.08 0.74
N LYS A 101 2.43 6.92 1.66
CA LYS A 101 3.57 7.82 1.90
C LYS A 101 4.81 7.02 2.31
N ASN A 102 5.94 7.71 2.38
CA ASN A 102 7.23 7.15 2.84
C ASN A 102 7.68 5.94 2.03
N LEU A 103 7.50 6.02 0.72
CA LEU A 103 7.93 4.98 -0.21
C LEU A 103 9.46 5.01 -0.39
N TYR A 104 10.04 3.83 -0.53
CA TYR A 104 11.42 3.64 -0.99
C TYR A 104 11.38 3.21 -2.46
N LEU A 105 11.76 4.10 -3.37
CA LEU A 105 11.74 3.86 -4.80
C LEU A 105 13.11 3.43 -5.32
N VAL A 106 13.24 2.18 -5.69
CA VAL A 106 14.44 1.61 -6.34
C VAL A 106 14.24 1.51 -7.84
N ALA A 107 13.02 1.21 -8.28
CA ALA A 107 12.64 1.20 -9.70
C ALA A 107 12.65 2.61 -10.29
N SER A 108 13.83 3.16 -10.55
CA SER A 108 14.02 4.54 -11.02
C SER A 108 13.29 4.88 -12.32
N SER A 109 12.95 3.84 -13.12
CA SER A 109 12.19 3.97 -14.37
C SER A 109 10.79 4.56 -14.17
N VAL A 110 10.20 4.39 -12.99
CA VAL A 110 8.84 4.90 -12.70
C VAL A 110 8.83 6.25 -11.98
N MET A 111 10.00 6.82 -11.65
CA MET A 111 10.07 8.12 -10.98
C MET A 111 9.33 9.22 -11.76
N ASP A 112 9.44 9.21 -13.09
CA ASP A 112 8.76 10.22 -13.93
C ASP A 112 7.23 10.11 -13.81
N MET A 113 6.69 8.92 -13.62
CA MET A 113 5.25 8.73 -13.40
C MET A 113 4.79 9.43 -12.11
N PHE A 114 5.59 9.36 -11.03
CA PHE A 114 5.29 10.09 -9.79
C PHE A 114 5.38 11.61 -9.99
N VAL A 115 6.31 12.08 -10.82
CA VAL A 115 6.41 13.51 -11.18
C VAL A 115 5.16 13.95 -11.95
N GLN A 116 4.73 13.18 -12.95
CA GLN A 116 3.54 13.51 -13.76
C GLN A 116 2.25 13.50 -12.90
N LEU A 117 2.19 12.66 -11.89
CA LEU A 117 1.08 12.60 -10.95
C LEU A 117 1.13 13.67 -9.85
N ASP A 118 2.12 14.58 -9.86
CA ASP A 118 2.38 15.53 -8.78
C ASP A 118 2.49 14.85 -7.39
N SER A 119 3.05 13.66 -7.34
CA SER A 119 3.05 12.80 -6.14
C SER A 119 4.44 12.38 -5.69
N MET A 120 5.47 13.13 -6.05
CA MET A 120 6.83 12.88 -5.57
C MET A 120 6.96 12.91 -4.04
N ASP A 121 6.08 13.64 -3.36
CA ASP A 121 6.04 13.72 -1.89
C ASP A 121 5.64 12.39 -1.23
N ALA A 122 5.14 11.41 -1.98
CA ALA A 122 4.93 10.04 -1.50
C ALA A 122 6.25 9.26 -1.38
N ILE A 123 7.30 9.67 -2.09
CA ILE A 123 8.61 9.02 -2.08
C ILE A 123 9.53 9.80 -1.15
N SER A 124 9.96 9.18 -0.06
CA SER A 124 10.92 9.76 0.89
C SER A 124 12.35 9.26 0.68
N MET A 125 12.49 8.11 0.02
CA MET A 125 13.78 7.45 -0.16
C MET A 125 13.90 6.86 -1.57
N CYS A 126 15.13 6.81 -2.09
CA CYS A 126 15.38 6.25 -3.41
C CYS A 126 16.69 5.45 -3.49
N GLY A 127 16.78 4.64 -4.54
CA GLY A 127 17.92 3.75 -4.81
C GLY A 127 19.04 4.36 -5.63
N LEU A 128 18.91 5.62 -6.08
CA LEU A 128 19.92 6.34 -6.85
C LEU A 128 20.46 7.54 -6.09
N LYS A 129 21.74 7.83 -6.30
CA LYS A 129 22.36 9.06 -5.80
C LYS A 129 21.97 10.27 -6.66
N GLU A 130 22.17 11.47 -6.14
CA GLU A 130 21.82 12.72 -6.84
C GLU A 130 22.48 12.82 -8.23
N GLU A 131 23.74 12.48 -8.34
CA GLU A 131 24.51 12.54 -9.58
C GLU A 131 23.96 11.62 -10.68
N ASP A 132 23.34 10.49 -10.29
CA ASP A 132 22.84 9.46 -11.20
C ASP A 132 21.43 9.74 -11.75
N TRP A 133 20.72 10.71 -11.18
CA TRP A 133 19.40 11.10 -11.67
C TRP A 133 19.48 11.97 -12.93
N TYR A 134 18.66 11.65 -13.92
CA TYR A 134 18.40 12.49 -15.09
C TYR A 134 17.14 13.35 -14.94
N ILE A 135 16.27 13.02 -13.98
CA ILE A 135 15.02 13.73 -13.71
C ILE A 135 15.30 14.94 -12.82
N PRO A 136 15.09 16.19 -13.32
CA PRO A 136 15.44 17.40 -12.55
C PRO A 136 14.71 17.51 -11.21
N ALA A 137 13.43 17.08 -11.17
CA ALA A 137 12.63 17.12 -9.96
C ALA A 137 13.20 16.21 -8.85
N ALA A 138 13.69 15.00 -9.20
CA ALA A 138 14.35 14.11 -8.26
C ALA A 138 15.66 14.70 -7.72
N LYS A 139 16.48 15.30 -8.59
CA LYS A 139 17.71 16.02 -8.16
C LYS A 139 17.39 17.15 -7.19
N GLN A 140 16.37 17.94 -7.49
CA GLN A 140 15.98 19.06 -6.63
C GLN A 140 15.49 18.55 -5.27
N ALA A 141 14.64 17.52 -5.24
CA ALA A 141 14.15 16.93 -4.01
C ALA A 141 15.29 16.38 -3.12
N MET A 142 16.34 15.81 -3.73
CA MET A 142 17.53 15.37 -2.98
C MET A 142 18.33 16.54 -2.41
N LYS A 143 18.50 17.64 -3.17
CA LYS A 143 19.15 18.86 -2.68
C LYS A 143 18.38 19.51 -1.54
N ASP A 144 17.06 19.48 -1.59
CA ASP A 144 16.18 20.01 -0.56
C ASP A 144 16.07 19.09 0.66
N GLY A 145 16.61 17.87 0.58
CA GLY A 145 16.59 16.87 1.64
C GLY A 145 15.23 16.20 1.82
N THR A 146 14.31 16.34 0.87
CA THR A 146 12.99 15.69 0.89
C THR A 146 13.01 14.28 0.27
N LEU A 147 14.04 13.98 -0.52
CA LEU A 147 14.31 12.65 -1.08
C LEU A 147 15.71 12.20 -0.65
N LEU A 148 15.80 11.07 0.06
CA LEU A 148 17.05 10.56 0.62
C LEU A 148 17.56 9.35 -0.17
N TYR A 149 18.87 9.25 -0.35
CA TYR A 149 19.48 8.04 -0.87
C TYR A 149 19.52 6.97 0.24
N ALA A 150 18.82 5.87 0.04
CA ALA A 150 18.73 4.76 1.00
C ALA A 150 19.37 3.45 0.48
N GLY A 151 20.39 3.58 -0.35
CA GLY A 151 21.07 2.42 -0.93
C GLY A 151 20.39 1.90 -2.20
N LYS A 152 21.08 1.00 -2.90
CA LYS A 152 20.59 0.33 -4.11
C LYS A 152 19.89 -0.99 -3.75
N TYR A 153 19.18 -1.59 -4.71
CA TYR A 153 18.42 -2.85 -4.53
C TYR A 153 19.20 -3.95 -3.80
N SER A 154 20.51 -4.07 -4.01
CA SER A 154 21.33 -5.13 -3.40
C SER A 154 21.96 -4.75 -2.05
N GLN A 155 21.84 -3.49 -1.62
CA GLN A 155 22.42 -2.97 -0.38
C GLN A 155 21.60 -1.79 0.15
N PRO A 156 20.35 -2.01 0.59
CA PRO A 156 19.55 -0.96 1.22
C PRO A 156 20.15 -0.53 2.57
N ASP A 157 19.95 0.73 2.91
CA ASP A 157 20.20 1.25 4.26
C ASP A 157 18.99 0.97 5.15
N TYR A 158 18.97 -0.20 5.76
CA TYR A 158 17.83 -0.63 6.59
C TYR A 158 17.56 0.29 7.79
N GLU A 159 18.61 0.89 8.39
CA GLU A 159 18.46 1.83 9.50
C GLU A 159 17.72 3.08 9.04
N LEU A 160 18.10 3.62 7.88
CA LEU A 160 17.42 4.77 7.30
C LEU A 160 15.98 4.43 6.94
N LEU A 161 15.73 3.28 6.28
CA LEU A 161 14.37 2.85 5.92
C LEU A 161 13.46 2.77 7.16
N LEU A 162 13.94 2.18 8.24
CA LEU A 162 13.19 2.05 9.49
C LEU A 162 12.98 3.40 10.16
N SER A 163 14.01 4.26 10.21
CA SER A 163 13.92 5.58 10.84
C SER A 163 12.95 6.52 10.11
N GLN A 164 12.79 6.34 8.80
CA GLN A 164 11.85 7.09 7.98
C GLN A 164 10.45 6.45 7.92
N ASN A 165 10.21 5.37 8.67
CA ASN A 165 8.95 4.61 8.65
C ASN A 165 8.56 4.21 7.22
N CYS A 166 9.47 3.61 6.47
CA CYS A 166 9.22 3.13 5.10
C CYS A 166 7.99 2.24 5.07
N SER A 167 7.02 2.58 4.25
CA SER A 167 5.75 1.85 4.14
C SER A 167 5.79 0.71 3.13
N MET A 168 6.59 0.85 2.08
CA MET A 168 6.76 -0.15 1.02
C MET A 168 7.99 0.20 0.18
N ALA A 169 8.72 -0.81 -0.28
CA ALA A 169 9.73 -0.68 -1.30
C ALA A 169 9.13 -0.95 -2.69
N ILE A 170 9.43 -0.10 -3.67
CA ILE A 170 9.08 -0.31 -5.07
C ILE A 170 10.35 -0.68 -5.81
N GLU A 171 10.47 -1.95 -6.16
CA GLU A 171 11.63 -2.57 -6.75
C GLU A 171 11.39 -2.90 -8.23
N ASN A 172 12.45 -3.10 -8.96
CA ASN A 172 12.42 -3.75 -10.26
C ASN A 172 12.82 -5.23 -10.14
N SER A 173 12.73 -5.99 -11.22
CA SER A 173 13.02 -7.44 -11.22
C SER A 173 14.45 -7.81 -10.85
N MET A 174 15.40 -6.85 -10.79
CA MET A 174 16.77 -7.09 -10.33
C MET A 174 16.81 -7.57 -8.88
N ILE A 175 15.79 -7.26 -8.08
CA ILE A 175 15.69 -7.71 -6.68
C ILE A 175 15.70 -9.24 -6.56
N TYR A 176 15.22 -9.96 -7.57
CA TYR A 176 15.23 -11.43 -7.59
C TYR A 176 16.64 -12.04 -7.65
N HIS A 177 17.66 -11.26 -7.96
CA HIS A 177 19.07 -11.69 -7.85
C HIS A 177 19.63 -11.56 -6.44
N THR A 178 18.89 -10.96 -5.51
CA THR A 178 19.24 -10.76 -4.11
C THR A 178 18.06 -11.10 -3.19
N PRO A 179 17.57 -12.35 -3.21
CA PRO A 179 16.37 -12.75 -2.45
C PRO A 179 16.52 -12.47 -0.93
N GLU A 180 17.74 -12.52 -0.42
CA GLU A 180 18.05 -12.21 0.97
C GLU A 180 17.72 -10.75 1.35
N VAL A 181 17.77 -9.83 0.39
CA VAL A 181 17.37 -8.43 0.61
C VAL A 181 15.84 -8.33 0.74
N MET A 182 15.11 -9.02 -0.13
CA MET A 182 13.65 -9.09 -0.04
C MET A 182 13.19 -9.67 1.29
N GLU A 183 13.76 -10.82 1.68
CA GLU A 183 13.46 -11.45 2.96
C GLU A 183 13.74 -10.50 4.13
N LYS A 184 14.84 -9.76 4.06
CA LYS A 184 15.21 -8.81 5.11
C LYS A 184 14.29 -7.60 5.21
N LEU A 185 13.84 -7.06 4.08
CA LEU A 185 12.83 -6.00 4.05
C LEU A 185 11.52 -6.48 4.68
N GLU A 186 11.08 -7.68 4.34
CA GLU A 186 9.88 -8.29 4.90
C GLU A 186 9.99 -8.56 6.41
N GLU A 187 11.15 -9.04 6.91
CA GLU A 187 11.42 -9.18 8.34
C GLU A 187 11.26 -7.86 9.10
N PHE A 188 11.62 -6.76 8.47
CA PHE A 188 11.45 -5.41 9.03
C PHE A 188 10.05 -4.84 8.84
N GLY A 189 9.12 -5.60 8.26
CA GLY A 189 7.75 -5.14 7.98
C GLY A 189 7.66 -4.15 6.83
N ILE A 190 8.66 -4.13 5.94
CA ILE A 190 8.68 -3.31 4.71
C ILE A 190 8.31 -4.22 3.54
N PRO A 191 7.05 -4.24 3.10
CA PRO A 191 6.65 -5.04 1.96
C PRO A 191 7.31 -4.54 0.67
N THR A 192 7.54 -5.46 -0.27
CA THR A 192 8.19 -5.16 -1.54
C THR A 192 7.20 -5.35 -2.68
N LEU A 193 6.95 -4.29 -3.45
CA LEU A 193 6.27 -4.34 -4.74
C LEU A 193 7.33 -4.42 -5.84
N VAL A 194 7.24 -5.41 -6.72
CA VAL A 194 8.04 -5.45 -7.95
C VAL A 194 7.20 -4.90 -9.09
N GLU A 195 7.68 -3.82 -9.73
CA GLU A 195 7.02 -3.22 -10.87
C GLU A 195 7.44 -3.92 -12.18
N TYR A 196 6.50 -4.02 -13.12
CA TYR A 196 6.69 -4.75 -14.37
C TYR A 196 6.37 -3.91 -15.61
N SER A 197 6.41 -2.59 -15.53
CA SER A 197 6.13 -1.72 -16.68
C SER A 197 7.02 -2.02 -17.88
N SER A 198 8.28 -2.37 -17.64
CA SER A 198 9.25 -2.72 -18.67
C SER A 198 8.98 -4.06 -19.38
N TYR A 199 8.11 -4.90 -18.79
CA TYR A 199 7.71 -6.19 -19.34
C TYR A 199 6.47 -6.13 -20.22
N GLU A 200 5.83 -4.96 -20.34
CA GLU A 200 4.74 -4.77 -21.27
C GLU A 200 5.22 -4.92 -22.73
N GLU A 201 4.51 -5.74 -23.49
CA GLU A 201 4.84 -5.97 -24.91
C GLU A 201 4.61 -4.71 -25.73
N HIS A 202 3.49 -4.01 -25.47
CA HIS A 202 3.16 -2.79 -26.18
C HIS A 202 3.80 -1.55 -25.51
N PRO A 203 4.48 -0.66 -26.28
CA PRO A 203 5.11 0.54 -25.69
C PRO A 203 4.13 1.45 -24.93
N LEU A 204 2.88 1.56 -25.40
CA LEU A 204 1.85 2.33 -24.69
C LEU A 204 1.38 1.63 -23.40
N GLY A 205 1.49 0.30 -23.31
CA GLY A 205 1.25 -0.44 -22.07
C GLY A 205 2.21 -0.02 -20.96
N ARG A 206 3.47 0.24 -21.31
CA ARG A 206 4.46 0.75 -20.34
C ARG A 206 4.07 2.12 -19.79
N VAL A 207 3.56 3.01 -20.65
CA VAL A 207 3.09 4.33 -20.24
C VAL A 207 1.82 4.22 -19.40
N GLU A 208 0.94 3.29 -19.74
CA GLU A 208 -0.33 3.07 -19.05
C GLU A 208 -0.16 2.66 -17.58
N TRP A 209 1.03 2.22 -17.17
CA TRP A 209 1.37 2.00 -15.76
C TRP A 209 1.27 3.26 -14.89
N VAL A 210 1.24 4.45 -15.48
CA VAL A 210 0.92 5.69 -14.75
C VAL A 210 -0.44 5.57 -14.05
N ARG A 211 -1.39 4.83 -14.64
CA ARG A 211 -2.73 4.59 -14.05
C ARG A 211 -2.67 3.65 -12.83
N PHE A 212 -1.75 2.67 -12.83
CA PHE A 212 -1.48 1.85 -11.64
C PHE A 212 -1.00 2.72 -10.47
N PHE A 213 -0.02 3.58 -10.72
CA PHE A 213 0.48 4.49 -9.69
C PHE A 213 -0.53 5.60 -9.36
N GLY A 214 -1.35 6.03 -10.31
CA GLY A 214 -2.49 6.92 -10.07
C GLY A 214 -3.45 6.32 -9.03
N ALA A 215 -3.84 5.06 -9.22
CA ALA A 215 -4.69 4.35 -8.26
C ALA A 215 -4.01 4.15 -6.89
N LEU A 216 -2.71 3.84 -6.87
CA LEU A 216 -1.92 3.70 -5.63
C LEU A 216 -1.90 4.99 -4.81
N LEU A 217 -1.90 6.14 -5.46
CA LEU A 217 -1.67 7.46 -4.86
C LEU A 217 -2.94 8.32 -4.77
N ASP A 218 -4.09 7.78 -5.13
CA ASP A 218 -5.37 8.51 -5.20
C ASP A 218 -5.31 9.72 -6.17
N GLN A 219 -4.71 9.49 -7.34
CA GLN A 219 -4.47 10.48 -8.40
C GLN A 219 -4.97 9.99 -9.77
N GLU A 220 -6.05 9.20 -9.80
CA GLU A 220 -6.60 8.62 -11.03
C GLU A 220 -6.94 9.70 -12.07
N GLU A 221 -7.52 10.82 -11.65
CA GLU A 221 -7.87 11.95 -12.54
C GLU A 221 -6.66 12.54 -13.29
N LYS A 222 -5.45 12.46 -12.70
CA LYS A 222 -4.23 12.92 -13.35
C LYS A 222 -3.59 11.86 -14.23
N ALA A 223 -3.92 10.60 -13.99
CA ALA A 223 -3.39 9.47 -14.72
C ALA A 223 -4.12 9.20 -16.05
N ASP A 224 -5.33 9.73 -16.22
CA ASP A 224 -6.17 9.65 -17.42
C ASP A 224 -5.81 10.75 -18.43
#